data_200f62ebf6a377cb1649b15b346f8e0e
#
_entry.id   200f62ebf6a377cb1649b15b346f8e0e
#
_cell.length_a   1.000
_cell.length_b   1.000
_cell.length_c   1.000
_cell.angle_alpha   90.00
_cell.angle_beta   90.00
_cell.angle_gamma   90.00
#
_symmetry.space_group_name_H-M   'P 1'
#
loop_
_entity.id
_entity.type
_entity.pdbx_description
1 polymer ?
#
loop_
_entity_poly.entity_id
_entity_poly.type
_entity_poly.pdbx_seq_one_letter_code
_entity_poly.pdbx_strand_id
1 'polypeptide(L)'
;MDKKIRPRHPEKVKNPINPIKKKPTWIRSKLTNSKEFFLTKTIVNKNNLVTVCQEANCPNITECWSKRHATFMIMGDTCTRACAFCDVKTGKPGKLDELEPIKISQAVKKLNLKHVVITSVDRDDLEDGGSNHFFEVINQTRKSNPNTTIEVLTPDFLRKGDAYKKVLEANPDVFNHNIETVPSLYLKVRPGSRYFASLELLKNAKKINKKVFTKSGIMVGLGENKDEILQVMDDLKAADVDFLTIGQYLQPSVKHFPLDRYYTPQEFDELGNIAKSKGFLLVSSSPLTRSSYHADEDFAKLQQSRINIH
;
A
#
# COMPACT_ATOMS: atom_id res chain seq x y z
N MET A 1 -30.16 7.34 -24.53
CA MET A 1 -29.40 8.29 -23.69
C MET A 1 -28.05 7.65 -23.36
N ASP A 2 -27.00 8.05 -24.08
CA ASP A 2 -25.65 7.55 -23.83
C ASP A 2 -25.20 7.97 -22.43
N LYS A 3 -25.04 7.01 -21.54
CA LYS A 3 -24.36 7.23 -20.27
C LYS A 3 -22.91 7.61 -20.61
N LYS A 4 -22.60 8.91 -20.62
CA LYS A 4 -21.21 9.37 -20.71
C LYS A 4 -20.40 8.63 -19.65
N ILE A 5 -19.58 7.67 -20.09
CA ILE A 5 -18.67 6.94 -19.20
C ILE A 5 -17.74 8.00 -18.60
N ARG A 6 -17.85 8.23 -17.29
CA ARG A 6 -16.96 9.17 -16.59
C ARG A 6 -15.54 8.63 -16.68
N PRO A 7 -14.55 9.47 -17.03
CA PRO A 7 -13.16 9.03 -17.07
C PRO A 7 -12.71 8.53 -15.68
N ARG A 8 -11.85 7.50 -15.66
CA ARG A 8 -11.30 6.91 -14.41
C ARG A 8 -10.59 7.96 -13.54
N HIS A 9 -9.91 8.90 -14.19
CA HIS A 9 -9.15 9.98 -13.56
C HIS A 9 -9.54 11.32 -14.20
N PRO A 10 -10.67 11.92 -13.81
CA PRO A 10 -11.14 13.16 -14.41
C PRO A 10 -10.16 14.33 -14.29
N GLU A 11 -9.39 14.40 -13.20
CA GLU A 11 -8.38 15.43 -12.96
C GLU A 11 -7.14 15.28 -13.86
N LYS A 12 -6.84 14.07 -14.33
CA LYS A 12 -5.67 13.78 -15.20
C LYS A 12 -5.98 13.99 -16.70
N VAL A 13 -7.22 14.19 -17.07
CA VAL A 13 -7.61 14.34 -18.50
C VAL A 13 -6.81 15.45 -19.19
N LYS A 14 -6.57 16.56 -18.49
CA LYS A 14 -5.84 17.73 -19.00
C LYS A 14 -4.32 17.60 -18.88
N ASN A 15 -3.79 16.58 -18.23
CA ASN A 15 -2.35 16.40 -18.11
C ASN A 15 -1.70 16.22 -19.49
N PRO A 16 -0.44 16.65 -19.67
CA PRO A 16 0.31 16.38 -20.89
C PRO A 16 0.43 14.88 -21.13
N ILE A 17 0.68 14.51 -22.37
CA ILE A 17 0.97 13.13 -22.75
C ILE A 17 2.43 12.84 -22.44
N ASN A 18 2.69 11.92 -21.52
CA ASN A 18 4.00 11.46 -21.12
C ASN A 18 4.20 10.04 -21.69
N PRO A 19 5.03 9.84 -22.72
CA PRO A 19 5.28 8.54 -23.31
C PRO A 19 5.73 7.52 -22.27
N ILE A 20 5.17 6.31 -22.32
CA ILE A 20 5.57 5.23 -21.42
C ILE A 20 6.87 4.61 -21.97
N LYS A 21 7.94 4.64 -21.17
CA LYS A 21 9.22 4.03 -21.53
C LYS A 21 9.10 2.51 -21.59
N LYS A 22 9.75 1.89 -22.57
CA LYS A 22 9.81 0.43 -22.70
C LYS A 22 10.44 -0.18 -21.44
N LYS A 23 9.75 -1.17 -20.86
CA LYS A 23 10.27 -1.89 -19.69
C LYS A 23 11.52 -2.69 -20.05
N PRO A 24 12.57 -2.63 -19.22
CA PRO A 24 13.77 -3.47 -19.41
C PRO A 24 13.48 -4.94 -19.11
N THR A 25 14.43 -5.80 -19.46
CA THR A 25 14.25 -7.26 -19.37
C THR A 25 14.08 -7.81 -17.96
N TRP A 26 14.56 -7.10 -16.95
CA TRP A 26 14.45 -7.48 -15.54
C TRP A 26 13.11 -7.11 -14.89
N ILE A 27 12.27 -6.29 -15.56
CA ILE A 27 10.91 -5.99 -15.09
C ILE A 27 9.92 -6.90 -15.82
N ARG A 28 9.79 -8.12 -15.33
CA ARG A 28 8.86 -9.12 -15.89
C ARG A 28 7.97 -9.69 -14.81
N SER A 29 6.66 -9.56 -15.01
CA SER A 29 5.67 -10.25 -14.17
C SER A 29 5.68 -11.74 -14.46
N LYS A 30 5.56 -12.56 -13.44
CA LYS A 30 5.34 -14.00 -13.59
C LYS A 30 3.89 -14.23 -13.97
N LEU A 31 3.65 -14.83 -15.12
CA LEU A 31 2.33 -15.27 -15.52
C LEU A 31 2.12 -16.69 -14.99
N THR A 32 1.09 -16.88 -14.21
CA THR A 32 0.68 -18.19 -13.71
C THR A 32 -0.78 -18.43 -14.06
N ASN A 33 -1.12 -19.66 -14.38
CA ASN A 33 -2.48 -20.07 -14.70
C ASN A 33 -2.89 -21.19 -13.73
N SER A 34 -2.83 -20.89 -12.41
CA SER A 34 -3.09 -21.86 -11.37
C SER A 34 -4.56 -21.89 -10.96
N LYS A 35 -5.01 -23.02 -10.41
CA LYS A 35 -6.35 -23.15 -9.83
C LYS A 35 -6.57 -22.16 -8.70
N GLU A 36 -5.54 -21.89 -7.91
CA GLU A 36 -5.56 -20.95 -6.79
C GLU A 36 -5.80 -19.50 -7.24
N PHE A 37 -5.22 -19.11 -8.39
CA PHE A 37 -5.50 -17.78 -8.99
C PHE A 37 -6.99 -17.63 -9.28
N PHE A 38 -7.60 -18.61 -9.95
CA PHE A 38 -9.03 -18.56 -10.27
C PHE A 38 -9.91 -18.65 -9.04
N LEU A 39 -9.52 -19.42 -8.04
CA LEU A 39 -10.22 -19.48 -6.75
C LEU A 39 -10.22 -18.11 -6.07
N THR A 40 -9.06 -17.47 -5.96
CA THR A 40 -8.91 -16.13 -5.37
C THR A 40 -9.77 -15.12 -6.13
N LYS A 41 -9.68 -15.10 -7.46
CA LYS A 41 -10.51 -14.23 -8.32
C LYS A 41 -12.01 -14.46 -8.11
N THR A 42 -12.42 -15.72 -7.98
CA THR A 42 -13.82 -16.07 -7.77
C THR A 42 -14.31 -15.59 -6.39
N ILE A 43 -13.51 -15.77 -5.34
CA ILE A 43 -13.87 -15.32 -3.98
C ILE A 43 -14.00 -13.79 -3.94
N VAL A 44 -13.04 -13.07 -4.52
CA VAL A 44 -13.07 -11.60 -4.58
C VAL A 44 -14.33 -11.12 -5.31
N ASN A 45 -14.58 -11.64 -6.53
CA ASN A 45 -15.70 -11.20 -7.36
C ASN A 45 -17.07 -11.57 -6.76
N LYS A 46 -17.25 -12.82 -6.28
CA LYS A 46 -18.54 -13.26 -5.70
C LYS A 46 -18.94 -12.52 -4.44
N ASN A 47 -17.99 -11.98 -3.69
CA ASN A 47 -18.27 -11.19 -2.49
C ASN A 47 -18.27 -9.67 -2.78
N ASN A 48 -18.20 -9.24 -4.05
CA ASN A 48 -18.11 -7.84 -4.47
C ASN A 48 -17.02 -7.06 -3.71
N LEU A 49 -15.85 -7.70 -3.51
CA LEU A 49 -14.73 -7.08 -2.83
C LEU A 49 -13.84 -6.33 -3.80
N VAL A 50 -13.30 -5.23 -3.36
CA VAL A 50 -12.33 -4.43 -4.10
C VAL A 50 -10.92 -4.81 -3.65
N THR A 51 -9.99 -4.89 -4.58
CA THR A 51 -8.58 -5.15 -4.29
C THR A 51 -7.68 -4.12 -4.97
N VAL A 52 -6.69 -3.61 -4.25
CA VAL A 52 -5.68 -2.74 -4.86
C VAL A 52 -4.91 -3.46 -5.97
N CYS A 53 -4.84 -4.80 -5.91
CA CYS A 53 -4.22 -5.60 -6.96
C CYS A 53 -4.87 -5.40 -8.33
N GLN A 54 -6.22 -5.30 -8.38
CA GLN A 54 -6.97 -5.01 -9.59
C GLN A 54 -6.99 -3.52 -9.90
N GLU A 55 -7.33 -2.69 -8.90
CA GLU A 55 -7.56 -1.27 -9.10
C GLU A 55 -6.28 -0.49 -9.47
N ALA A 56 -5.12 -0.90 -8.96
CA ALA A 56 -3.84 -0.29 -9.29
C ALA A 56 -3.07 -1.05 -10.39
N ASN A 57 -3.69 -1.96 -11.14
CA ASN A 57 -3.04 -2.76 -12.19
C ASN A 57 -1.70 -3.38 -11.74
N CYS A 58 -1.69 -4.01 -10.55
CA CYS A 58 -0.49 -4.51 -9.92
C CYS A 58 0.20 -5.58 -10.79
N PRO A 59 1.51 -5.45 -11.09
CA PRO A 59 2.21 -6.42 -11.93
C PRO A 59 2.34 -7.81 -11.28
N ASN A 60 2.17 -7.90 -9.96
CA ASN A 60 2.36 -9.14 -9.19
C ASN A 60 1.05 -9.91 -8.96
N ILE A 61 -0.08 -9.42 -9.50
CA ILE A 61 -1.41 -9.99 -9.21
C ILE A 61 -1.48 -11.49 -9.47
N THR A 62 -0.89 -11.97 -10.57
CA THR A 62 -0.92 -13.39 -10.93
C THR A 62 -0.16 -14.26 -9.94
N GLU A 63 1.03 -13.82 -9.51
CA GLU A 63 1.84 -14.54 -8.52
C GLU A 63 1.15 -14.51 -7.13
N CYS A 64 0.76 -13.33 -6.65
CA CYS A 64 0.11 -13.19 -5.34
C CYS A 64 -1.17 -14.03 -5.25
N TRP A 65 -2.05 -13.93 -6.24
CA TRP A 65 -3.31 -14.67 -6.22
C TRP A 65 -3.14 -16.17 -6.40
N SER A 66 -2.06 -16.63 -7.04
CA SER A 66 -1.69 -18.03 -7.08
C SER A 66 -1.23 -18.59 -5.74
N LYS A 67 -0.75 -17.71 -4.86
CA LYS A 67 -0.46 -18.00 -3.45
C LYS A 67 -1.68 -17.72 -2.54
N ARG A 68 -2.84 -17.39 -3.11
CA ARG A 68 -4.09 -16.96 -2.46
C ARG A 68 -3.99 -15.60 -1.74
N HIS A 69 -2.92 -14.85 -1.90
CA HIS A 69 -2.74 -13.55 -1.27
C HIS A 69 -3.46 -12.47 -2.08
N ALA A 70 -4.35 -11.72 -1.43
CA ALA A 70 -5.00 -10.54 -1.98
C ALA A 70 -4.92 -9.40 -0.98
N THR A 71 -4.65 -8.19 -1.47
CA THR A 71 -4.71 -6.98 -0.65
C THR A 71 -6.09 -6.36 -0.84
N PHE A 72 -6.91 -6.44 0.20
CA PHE A 72 -8.25 -5.89 0.16
C PHE A 72 -8.21 -4.37 0.28
N MET A 73 -8.98 -3.70 -0.57
CA MET A 73 -9.13 -2.26 -0.55
C MET A 73 -10.55 -1.93 -0.11
N ILE A 74 -10.67 -1.38 1.09
CA ILE A 74 -11.96 -1.07 1.73
C ILE A 74 -12.46 0.33 1.39
N MET A 75 -13.74 0.58 1.68
CA MET A 75 -14.44 1.85 1.46
C MET A 75 -14.68 2.18 -0.02
N GLY A 76 -14.69 1.14 -0.87
CA GLY A 76 -15.01 1.22 -2.30
C GLY A 76 -13.80 1.37 -3.22
N ASP A 77 -14.08 1.69 -4.49
CA ASP A 77 -13.12 1.74 -5.60
C ASP A 77 -12.69 3.16 -5.99
N THR A 78 -13.26 4.18 -5.37
CA THR A 78 -13.10 5.58 -5.77
C THR A 78 -12.45 6.40 -4.67
N CYS A 79 -11.27 6.97 -4.95
CA CYS A 79 -10.48 7.77 -4.03
C CYS A 79 -10.85 9.25 -4.14
N THR A 80 -10.86 9.98 -3.01
CA THR A 80 -11.04 11.44 -2.98
C THR A 80 -9.81 12.21 -3.42
N ARG A 81 -8.62 11.56 -3.44
CA ARG A 81 -7.35 12.19 -3.83
C ARG A 81 -6.84 11.69 -5.16
N ALA A 82 -6.06 12.55 -5.82
CA ALA A 82 -5.56 12.36 -7.18
C ALA A 82 -4.03 12.25 -7.24
N CYS A 83 -3.46 11.30 -6.49
CA CYS A 83 -2.02 11.05 -6.53
C CYS A 83 -1.58 10.78 -7.98
N ALA A 84 -0.53 11.48 -8.44
CA ALA A 84 -0.16 11.49 -9.85
C ALA A 84 0.38 10.13 -10.34
N PHE A 85 0.85 9.29 -9.43
CA PHE A 85 1.37 7.95 -9.70
C PHE A 85 0.31 6.85 -9.69
N CYS A 86 -0.85 7.08 -9.03
CA CYS A 86 -1.80 6.04 -8.67
C CYS A 86 -2.85 5.80 -9.76
N ASP A 87 -3.14 4.53 -10.06
CA ASP A 87 -4.15 4.13 -11.04
C ASP A 87 -5.53 3.84 -10.42
N VAL A 88 -5.67 3.95 -9.10
CA VAL A 88 -6.98 3.84 -8.44
C VAL A 88 -7.89 4.98 -8.90
N LYS A 89 -9.12 4.64 -9.27
CA LYS A 89 -10.14 5.58 -9.74
C LYS A 89 -10.33 6.74 -8.78
N THR A 90 -10.51 7.94 -9.30
CA THR A 90 -10.67 9.16 -8.50
C THR A 90 -12.04 9.80 -8.70
N GLY A 91 -12.51 10.53 -7.69
CA GLY A 91 -13.80 11.23 -7.76
C GLY A 91 -14.53 11.29 -6.43
N LYS A 92 -15.87 11.37 -6.51
CA LYS A 92 -16.75 11.33 -5.33
C LYS A 92 -17.09 9.87 -5.00
N PRO A 93 -16.64 9.33 -3.86
CA PRO A 93 -16.96 7.96 -3.45
C PRO A 93 -18.45 7.77 -3.15
N GLY A 94 -18.91 6.53 -3.20
CA GLY A 94 -20.24 6.14 -2.73
C GLY A 94 -20.36 6.04 -1.21
N LYS A 95 -21.54 5.65 -0.75
CA LYS A 95 -21.76 5.31 0.67
C LYS A 95 -20.90 4.11 1.06
N LEU A 96 -20.53 4.05 2.34
CA LEU A 96 -19.86 2.88 2.90
C LEU A 96 -20.80 1.66 2.88
N ASP A 97 -20.23 0.51 2.58
CA ASP A 97 -20.95 -0.77 2.71
C ASP A 97 -20.80 -1.27 4.14
N GLU A 98 -21.88 -1.21 4.92
CA GLU A 98 -21.92 -1.66 6.31
C GLU A 98 -21.61 -3.15 6.47
N LEU A 99 -21.79 -3.95 5.41
CA LEU A 99 -21.47 -5.37 5.41
C LEU A 99 -20.03 -5.68 4.98
N GLU A 100 -19.25 -4.67 4.55
CA GLU A 100 -17.87 -4.88 4.09
C GLU A 100 -16.98 -5.56 5.13
N PRO A 101 -17.03 -5.22 6.45
CA PRO A 101 -16.27 -5.92 7.48
C PRO A 101 -16.54 -7.43 7.52
N ILE A 102 -17.81 -7.82 7.38
CA ILE A 102 -18.23 -9.23 7.37
C ILE A 102 -17.74 -9.91 6.09
N LYS A 103 -17.90 -9.26 4.92
CA LYS A 103 -17.47 -9.80 3.63
C LYS A 103 -15.97 -10.04 3.58
N ILE A 104 -15.17 -9.09 4.08
CA ILE A 104 -13.70 -9.20 4.18
C ILE A 104 -13.34 -10.38 5.08
N SER A 105 -13.89 -10.45 6.29
CA SER A 105 -13.60 -11.52 7.25
C SER A 105 -13.91 -12.92 6.70
N GLN A 106 -15.01 -13.04 5.95
CA GLN A 106 -15.38 -14.29 5.28
C GLN A 106 -14.43 -14.64 4.13
N ALA A 107 -13.98 -13.66 3.37
CA ALA A 107 -13.00 -13.87 2.29
C ALA A 107 -11.65 -14.33 2.86
N VAL A 108 -11.17 -13.69 3.92
CA VAL A 108 -9.96 -14.11 4.66
C VAL A 108 -10.07 -15.57 5.10
N LYS A 109 -11.22 -15.97 5.67
CA LYS A 109 -11.48 -17.35 6.09
C LYS A 109 -11.48 -18.33 4.90
N LYS A 110 -12.20 -18.00 3.82
CA LYS A 110 -12.29 -18.85 2.61
C LYS A 110 -10.94 -19.03 1.92
N LEU A 111 -10.10 -17.99 1.91
CA LEU A 111 -8.75 -18.04 1.38
C LEU A 111 -7.75 -18.70 2.33
N ASN A 112 -8.12 -18.93 3.59
CA ASN A 112 -7.28 -19.46 4.65
C ASN A 112 -5.99 -18.67 4.82
N LEU A 113 -6.10 -17.34 4.90
CA LEU A 113 -4.95 -16.45 4.99
C LEU A 113 -4.30 -16.52 6.37
N LYS A 114 -2.98 -16.71 6.40
CA LYS A 114 -2.18 -16.58 7.62
C LYS A 114 -1.88 -15.11 7.95
N HIS A 115 -1.80 -14.29 6.92
CA HIS A 115 -1.57 -12.86 7.01
C HIS A 115 -2.46 -12.15 5.97
N VAL A 116 -3.13 -11.07 6.37
CA VAL A 116 -3.98 -10.28 5.47
C VAL A 116 -3.52 -8.83 5.46
N VAL A 117 -3.46 -8.24 4.27
CA VAL A 117 -3.22 -6.81 4.10
C VAL A 117 -4.53 -6.13 3.72
N ILE A 118 -4.91 -5.12 4.51
CA ILE A 118 -6.10 -4.31 4.33
C ILE A 118 -5.65 -2.87 4.06
N THR A 119 -6.05 -2.33 2.92
CA THR A 119 -5.81 -0.92 2.57
C THR A 119 -7.12 -0.24 2.26
N SER A 120 -7.09 1.05 1.93
CA SER A 120 -8.28 1.79 1.53
C SER A 120 -7.99 2.80 0.44
N VAL A 121 -9.06 3.31 -0.17
CA VAL A 121 -9.04 4.62 -0.82
C VAL A 121 -8.98 5.73 0.24
N ASP A 122 -8.50 6.93 -0.13
CA ASP A 122 -8.69 8.10 0.73
C ASP A 122 -10.18 8.49 0.75
N ARG A 123 -10.68 8.77 1.95
CA ARG A 123 -12.06 9.17 2.23
C ARG A 123 -12.08 10.51 2.97
N ASP A 124 -11.48 11.53 2.36
CA ASP A 124 -11.45 12.89 2.92
C ASP A 124 -12.85 13.50 3.07
N ASP A 125 -13.85 12.91 2.44
CA ASP A 125 -15.27 13.23 2.55
C ASP A 125 -15.91 12.78 3.88
N LEU A 126 -15.33 11.77 4.55
CA LEU A 126 -15.81 11.30 5.85
C LEU A 126 -15.21 12.14 6.99
N GLU A 127 -15.97 12.38 8.04
CA GLU A 127 -15.54 13.16 9.19
C GLU A 127 -14.27 12.58 9.86
N ASP A 128 -14.23 11.25 10.01
CA ASP A 128 -13.12 10.49 10.61
C ASP A 128 -12.09 9.97 9.60
N GLY A 129 -12.23 10.33 8.31
CA GLY A 129 -11.38 9.82 7.24
C GLY A 129 -11.47 8.32 7.00
N GLY A 130 -12.49 7.65 7.57
CA GLY A 130 -12.72 6.21 7.46
C GLY A 130 -12.06 5.37 8.55
N SER A 131 -11.54 5.98 9.62
CA SER A 131 -10.84 5.26 10.68
C SER A 131 -11.74 4.28 11.45
N ASN A 132 -13.02 4.63 11.69
CA ASN A 132 -13.98 3.70 12.29
C ASN A 132 -14.23 2.48 11.40
N HIS A 133 -14.27 2.66 10.09
CA HIS A 133 -14.47 1.53 9.18
C HIS A 133 -13.25 0.59 9.20
N PHE A 134 -12.02 1.11 9.25
CA PHE A 134 -10.83 0.29 9.51
C PHE A 134 -10.94 -0.50 10.82
N PHE A 135 -11.35 0.17 11.90
CA PHE A 135 -11.53 -0.45 13.21
C PHE A 135 -12.50 -1.64 13.14
N GLU A 136 -13.67 -1.46 12.52
CA GLU A 136 -14.66 -2.53 12.35
C GLU A 136 -14.14 -3.69 11.49
N VAL A 137 -13.43 -3.39 10.38
CA VAL A 137 -12.88 -4.43 9.50
C VAL A 137 -11.82 -5.26 10.24
N ILE A 138 -10.92 -4.62 10.99
CA ILE A 138 -9.88 -5.30 11.75
C ILE A 138 -10.51 -6.21 12.81
N ASN A 139 -11.45 -5.68 13.63
CA ASN A 139 -12.09 -6.42 14.71
C ASN A 139 -12.90 -7.60 14.18
N GLN A 140 -13.69 -7.39 13.12
CA GLN A 140 -14.49 -8.46 12.53
C GLN A 140 -13.59 -9.54 11.90
N THR A 141 -12.48 -9.14 11.28
CA THR A 141 -11.52 -10.08 10.71
C THR A 141 -10.85 -10.90 11.81
N ARG A 142 -10.38 -10.27 12.88
CA ARG A 142 -9.75 -10.95 14.02
C ARG A 142 -10.73 -11.90 14.73
N LYS A 143 -11.97 -11.46 14.96
CA LYS A 143 -13.01 -12.30 15.59
C LYS A 143 -13.26 -13.58 14.80
N SER A 144 -13.32 -13.49 13.48
CA SER A 144 -13.61 -14.63 12.60
C SER A 144 -12.40 -15.48 12.25
N ASN A 145 -11.18 -14.92 12.39
CA ASN A 145 -9.90 -15.51 11.99
C ASN A 145 -8.83 -15.22 13.06
N PRO A 146 -8.92 -15.81 14.26
CA PRO A 146 -8.07 -15.42 15.40
C PRO A 146 -6.57 -15.68 15.19
N ASN A 147 -6.22 -16.60 14.29
CA ASN A 147 -4.84 -16.95 13.97
C ASN A 147 -4.27 -16.18 12.76
N THR A 148 -5.07 -15.30 12.14
CA THR A 148 -4.63 -14.48 11.02
C THR A 148 -4.04 -13.18 11.53
N THR A 149 -2.81 -12.87 11.14
CA THR A 149 -2.19 -11.57 11.42
C THR A 149 -2.68 -10.51 10.42
N ILE A 150 -2.79 -9.27 10.87
CA ILE A 150 -3.43 -8.19 10.13
C ILE A 150 -2.47 -7.02 9.94
N GLU A 151 -2.12 -6.74 8.70
CA GLU A 151 -1.45 -5.51 8.28
C GLU A 151 -2.49 -4.52 7.76
N VAL A 152 -2.40 -3.26 8.18
CA VAL A 152 -3.18 -2.17 7.60
C VAL A 152 -2.28 -1.20 6.88
N LEU A 153 -2.57 -0.88 5.62
CA LEU A 153 -1.95 0.20 4.87
C LEU A 153 -2.93 1.38 4.85
N THR A 154 -2.67 2.36 5.71
CA THR A 154 -3.59 3.47 5.96
C THR A 154 -3.25 4.71 5.12
N PRO A 155 -4.25 5.57 4.81
CA PRO A 155 -4.01 6.94 4.40
C PRO A 155 -3.48 7.77 5.59
N ASP A 156 -3.20 9.07 5.35
CA ASP A 156 -2.87 10.04 6.42
C ASP A 156 -4.13 10.62 7.09
N PHE A 157 -5.31 10.10 6.75
CA PHE A 157 -6.64 10.54 7.23
C PHE A 157 -6.87 12.06 7.09
N LEU A 158 -6.21 12.72 6.16
CA LEU A 158 -6.21 14.17 5.99
C LEU A 158 -5.85 14.93 7.29
N ARG A 159 -5.05 14.31 8.16
CA ARG A 159 -4.67 14.85 9.48
C ARG A 159 -5.89 15.13 10.39
N LYS A 160 -6.94 14.33 10.23
CA LYS A 160 -8.17 14.44 11.04
C LYS A 160 -7.94 13.88 12.44
N GLY A 161 -7.38 14.75 13.30
CA GLY A 161 -7.21 14.49 14.72
C GLY A 161 -6.60 13.12 15.03
N ASP A 162 -7.30 12.35 15.82
CA ASP A 162 -6.86 11.05 16.35
C ASP A 162 -7.31 9.85 15.51
N ALA A 163 -7.68 10.04 14.23
CA ALA A 163 -8.19 8.98 13.36
C ALA A 163 -7.28 7.73 13.34
N TYR A 164 -5.96 7.91 13.27
CA TYR A 164 -5.01 6.79 13.33
C TYR A 164 -5.02 6.06 14.69
N LYS A 165 -5.32 6.76 15.79
CA LYS A 165 -5.45 6.14 17.12
C LYS A 165 -6.59 5.14 17.13
N LYS A 166 -7.71 5.48 16.47
CA LYS A 166 -8.86 4.59 16.33
C LYS A 166 -8.49 3.29 15.62
N VAL A 167 -7.67 3.36 14.58
CA VAL A 167 -7.17 2.16 13.90
C VAL A 167 -6.27 1.32 14.82
N LEU A 168 -5.40 1.97 15.61
CA LEU A 168 -4.49 1.30 16.54
C LEU A 168 -5.22 0.64 17.73
N GLU A 169 -6.38 1.16 18.15
CA GLU A 169 -7.24 0.52 19.16
C GLU A 169 -7.67 -0.90 18.75
N ALA A 170 -7.82 -1.16 17.44
CA ALA A 170 -8.13 -2.49 16.92
C ALA A 170 -6.92 -3.44 16.90
N ASN A 171 -5.74 -2.99 17.38
CA ASN A 171 -4.51 -3.76 17.50
C ASN A 171 -4.09 -4.50 16.22
N PRO A 172 -3.87 -3.80 15.08
CA PRO A 172 -3.24 -4.43 13.92
C PRO A 172 -1.83 -4.91 14.27
N ASP A 173 -1.36 -5.97 13.61
CA ASP A 173 -0.02 -6.50 13.81
C ASP A 173 1.04 -5.63 13.12
N VAL A 174 0.68 -5.03 11.98
CA VAL A 174 1.50 -4.08 11.23
C VAL A 174 0.69 -2.83 10.89
N PHE A 175 1.23 -1.66 11.24
CA PHE A 175 0.72 -0.36 10.83
C PHE A 175 1.60 0.21 9.73
N ASN A 176 1.09 0.24 8.52
CA ASN A 176 1.80 0.68 7.33
C ASN A 176 1.22 2.00 6.82
N HIS A 177 2.10 2.94 6.49
CA HIS A 177 1.79 4.15 5.77
C HIS A 177 2.95 4.50 4.84
N ASN A 178 2.72 4.48 3.54
CA ASN A 178 3.78 4.75 2.57
C ASN A 178 4.10 6.24 2.46
N ILE A 179 5.38 6.56 2.45
CA ILE A 179 5.89 7.89 2.09
C ILE A 179 5.77 8.14 0.58
N GLU A 180 5.92 7.11 -0.23
CA GLU A 180 5.79 7.05 -1.69
C GLU A 180 6.95 7.69 -2.45
N THR A 181 7.42 8.88 -2.08
CA THR A 181 8.50 9.61 -2.78
C THR A 181 9.24 10.57 -1.85
N VAL A 182 10.28 11.22 -2.37
CA VAL A 182 11.13 12.19 -1.66
C VAL A 182 10.45 13.57 -1.49
N PRO A 183 10.86 14.39 -0.51
CA PRO A 183 10.21 15.68 -0.22
C PRO A 183 10.11 16.63 -1.41
N SER A 184 11.14 16.72 -2.24
CA SER A 184 11.19 17.63 -3.42
C SER A 184 10.11 17.32 -4.46
N LEU A 185 9.70 16.05 -4.55
CA LEU A 185 8.69 15.57 -5.50
C LEU A 185 7.27 15.50 -4.90
N TYR A 186 7.14 15.67 -3.58
CA TYR A 186 5.91 15.34 -2.86
C TYR A 186 4.68 16.05 -3.40
N LEU A 187 4.75 17.38 -3.63
CA LEU A 187 3.64 18.14 -4.15
C LEU A 187 3.20 17.77 -5.56
N LYS A 188 4.15 17.31 -6.39
CA LYS A 188 3.90 16.92 -7.78
C LYS A 188 3.34 15.50 -7.87
N VAL A 189 3.87 14.59 -7.04
CA VAL A 189 3.59 13.15 -7.10
C VAL A 189 2.41 12.78 -6.20
N ARG A 190 2.31 13.42 -5.03
CA ARG A 190 1.30 13.12 -4.00
C ARG A 190 0.59 14.40 -3.51
N PRO A 191 -0.12 15.13 -4.38
CA PRO A 191 -0.86 16.33 -4.00
C PRO A 191 -1.90 15.98 -2.92
N GLY A 192 -2.09 16.89 -1.95
CA GLY A 192 -3.00 16.70 -0.82
C GLY A 192 -2.38 16.03 0.41
N SER A 193 -1.28 15.32 0.28
CA SER A 193 -0.50 14.77 1.40
C SER A 193 0.64 15.71 1.82
N ARG A 194 1.24 15.44 2.99
CA ARG A 194 2.37 16.20 3.53
C ARG A 194 3.43 15.23 4.06
N TYR A 195 4.66 15.42 3.61
CA TYR A 195 5.79 14.53 3.94
C TYR A 195 5.99 14.38 5.46
N PHE A 196 6.17 15.48 6.17
CA PHE A 196 6.39 15.46 7.62
C PHE A 196 5.19 14.95 8.41
N ALA A 197 3.97 15.19 7.94
CA ALA A 197 2.78 14.64 8.58
C ALA A 197 2.70 13.12 8.44
N SER A 198 3.17 12.57 7.32
CA SER A 198 3.29 11.12 7.12
C SER A 198 4.33 10.49 8.05
N LEU A 199 5.48 11.14 8.25
CA LEU A 199 6.49 10.70 9.23
C LEU A 199 5.95 10.76 10.66
N GLU A 200 5.27 11.86 11.01
CA GLU A 200 4.68 12.02 12.33
C GLU A 200 3.59 10.98 12.62
N LEU A 201 2.79 10.62 11.63
CA LEU A 201 1.80 9.55 11.72
C LEU A 201 2.46 8.23 12.15
N LEU A 202 3.54 7.81 11.46
CA LEU A 202 4.29 6.59 11.78
C LEU A 202 4.94 6.64 13.17
N LYS A 203 5.59 7.75 13.49
CA LYS A 203 6.21 7.99 14.80
C LYS A 203 5.19 7.92 15.94
N ASN A 204 4.03 8.53 15.74
CA ASN A 204 2.97 8.52 16.75
C ASN A 204 2.32 7.14 16.88
N ALA A 205 2.14 6.40 15.78
CA ALA A 205 1.67 5.02 15.85
C ALA A 205 2.58 4.16 16.72
N LYS A 206 3.90 4.28 16.55
CA LYS A 206 4.90 3.56 17.35
C LYS A 206 4.92 3.99 18.83
N LYS A 207 4.72 5.28 19.12
CA LYS A 207 4.61 5.78 20.49
C LYS A 207 3.40 5.23 21.23
N ILE A 208 2.25 5.12 20.55
CA ILE A 208 0.99 4.62 21.14
C ILE A 208 1.10 3.11 21.39
N ASN A 209 1.58 2.35 20.44
CA ASN A 209 1.73 0.91 20.55
C ASN A 209 3.16 0.49 20.15
N LYS A 210 4.03 0.32 21.15
CA LYS A 210 5.42 -0.13 20.94
C LYS A 210 5.52 -1.53 20.35
N LYS A 211 4.47 -2.35 20.46
CA LYS A 211 4.44 -3.72 19.94
C LYS A 211 4.04 -3.80 18.47
N VAL A 212 3.34 -2.80 17.94
CA VAL A 212 2.99 -2.80 16.51
C VAL A 212 4.26 -2.68 15.67
N PHE A 213 4.35 -3.43 14.59
CA PHE A 213 5.38 -3.17 13.59
C PHE A 213 4.96 -2.00 12.73
N THR A 214 5.85 -1.02 12.57
CA THR A 214 5.63 0.11 11.66
C THR A 214 6.31 -0.16 10.33
N LYS A 215 5.62 0.16 9.24
CA LYS A 215 6.10 -0.09 7.88
C LYS A 215 5.89 1.13 7.00
N SER A 216 6.80 1.35 6.07
CA SER A 216 6.66 2.36 5.03
C SER A 216 7.25 1.89 3.71
N GLY A 217 6.91 2.57 2.64
CA GLY A 217 7.42 2.28 1.30
C GLY A 217 7.68 3.53 0.49
N ILE A 218 8.69 3.42 -0.37
CA ILE A 218 9.02 4.42 -1.38
C ILE A 218 9.09 3.79 -2.77
N MET A 219 8.74 4.57 -3.77
CA MET A 219 8.97 4.25 -5.16
C MET A 219 10.16 5.05 -5.66
N VAL A 220 11.00 4.42 -6.49
CA VAL A 220 12.12 5.07 -7.18
C VAL A 220 11.87 5.11 -8.69
N GLY A 221 12.48 6.10 -9.35
CA GLY A 221 12.31 6.37 -10.79
C GLY A 221 11.35 7.50 -11.11
N LEU A 222 11.06 8.37 -10.14
CA LEU A 222 10.20 9.56 -10.28
C LEU A 222 11.03 10.85 -10.53
N GLY A 223 12.38 10.76 -10.54
CA GLY A 223 13.30 11.91 -10.72
C GLY A 223 14.01 12.34 -9.45
N GLU A 224 13.93 11.54 -8.40
CA GLU A 224 14.70 11.69 -7.16
C GLU A 224 16.19 11.41 -7.40
N ASN A 225 17.06 12.04 -6.61
CA ASN A 225 18.47 11.69 -6.56
C ASN A 225 18.76 10.72 -5.39
N LYS A 226 19.97 10.15 -5.36
CA LYS A 226 20.35 9.15 -4.34
C LYS A 226 20.37 9.73 -2.94
N ASP A 227 20.87 10.95 -2.76
CA ASP A 227 20.97 11.58 -1.45
C ASP A 227 19.59 11.85 -0.82
N GLU A 228 18.61 12.23 -1.66
CA GLU A 228 17.22 12.37 -1.22
C GLU A 228 16.61 11.04 -0.75
N ILE A 229 16.91 9.92 -1.44
CA ILE A 229 16.47 8.59 -1.01
C ILE A 229 17.11 8.23 0.34
N LEU A 230 18.41 8.49 0.51
CA LEU A 230 19.12 8.23 1.76
C LEU A 230 18.58 9.07 2.91
N GLN A 231 18.23 10.34 2.65
CA GLN A 231 17.59 11.21 3.64
C GLN A 231 16.21 10.67 4.06
N VAL A 232 15.39 10.19 3.11
CA VAL A 232 14.11 9.54 3.45
C VAL A 232 14.30 8.31 4.33
N MET A 233 15.34 7.52 4.11
CA MET A 233 15.67 6.39 4.99
C MET A 233 16.00 6.86 6.41
N ASP A 234 16.80 7.93 6.55
CA ASP A 234 17.14 8.50 7.85
C ASP A 234 15.91 9.05 8.57
N ASP A 235 15.04 9.77 7.86
CA ASP A 235 13.80 10.32 8.40
C ASP A 235 12.85 9.21 8.88
N LEU A 236 12.72 8.12 8.10
CA LEU A 236 11.92 6.97 8.49
C LEU A 236 12.49 6.25 9.72
N LYS A 237 13.82 6.14 9.83
CA LYS A 237 14.46 5.59 11.04
C LYS A 237 14.24 6.48 12.25
N ALA A 238 14.33 7.80 12.09
CA ALA A 238 14.02 8.76 13.15
C ALA A 238 12.52 8.74 13.57
N ALA A 239 11.66 8.20 12.72
CA ALA A 239 10.24 7.93 13.01
C ALA A 239 10.00 6.51 13.58
N ASP A 240 11.03 5.75 13.94
CA ASP A 240 10.95 4.38 14.44
C ASP A 240 10.25 3.38 13.49
N VAL A 241 10.48 3.52 12.19
CA VAL A 241 9.96 2.57 11.21
C VAL A 241 10.80 1.29 11.25
N ASP A 242 10.11 0.15 11.39
CA ASP A 242 10.72 -1.18 11.46
C ASP A 242 11.05 -1.75 10.08
N PHE A 243 10.15 -1.58 9.12
CA PHE A 243 10.22 -2.22 7.81
C PHE A 243 10.12 -1.20 6.68
N LEU A 244 11.08 -1.24 5.75
CA LEU A 244 11.10 -0.40 4.54
C LEU A 244 10.96 -1.24 3.28
N THR A 245 10.03 -0.83 2.39
CA THR A 245 9.91 -1.38 1.03
C THR A 245 10.38 -0.35 0.01
N ILE A 246 11.20 -0.78 -0.96
CA ILE A 246 11.70 0.05 -2.07
C ILE A 246 11.34 -0.64 -3.37
N GLY A 247 10.52 0.00 -4.20
CA GLY A 247 10.05 -0.55 -5.47
C GLY A 247 10.18 0.41 -6.64
N GLN A 248 10.20 -0.11 -7.87
CA GLN A 248 10.23 0.71 -9.07
C GLN A 248 8.87 1.34 -9.33
N TYR A 249 8.83 2.64 -9.58
CA TYR A 249 7.66 3.27 -10.16
C TYR A 249 7.41 2.72 -11.58
N LEU A 250 6.18 2.28 -11.81
CA LEU A 250 5.72 1.84 -13.13
C LEU A 250 4.56 2.75 -13.55
N GLN A 251 4.80 3.58 -14.55
CA GLN A 251 3.81 4.54 -15.05
C GLN A 251 2.55 3.84 -15.58
N PRO A 252 1.36 4.06 -14.98
CA PRO A 252 0.15 3.32 -15.36
C PRO A 252 -0.41 3.72 -16.73
N SER A 253 -0.36 5.00 -17.06
CA SER A 253 -0.81 5.51 -18.37
C SER A 253 -0.03 6.75 -18.79
N VAL A 254 -0.21 7.17 -20.04
CA VAL A 254 0.42 8.40 -20.58
C VAL A 254 -0.02 9.69 -19.87
N LYS A 255 -1.06 9.65 -19.04
CA LYS A 255 -1.59 10.78 -18.28
C LYS A 255 -1.13 10.83 -16.83
N HIS A 256 -0.39 9.81 -16.38
CA HIS A 256 0.22 9.75 -15.05
C HIS A 256 1.57 10.46 -15.02
N PHE A 257 2.12 10.60 -13.82
CA PHE A 257 3.45 11.19 -13.61
C PHE A 257 4.47 10.47 -14.50
N PRO A 258 5.36 11.20 -15.21
CA PRO A 258 6.31 10.55 -16.11
C PRO A 258 7.33 9.72 -15.34
N LEU A 259 7.66 8.56 -15.88
CA LEU A 259 8.78 7.78 -15.41
C LEU A 259 10.09 8.47 -15.82
N ASP A 260 10.95 8.79 -14.84
CA ASP A 260 12.29 9.33 -15.12
C ASP A 260 13.22 8.23 -15.64
N ARG A 261 13.44 7.17 -14.86
CA ARG A 261 14.27 6.04 -15.25
C ARG A 261 13.89 4.73 -14.58
N TYR A 262 14.37 3.63 -15.13
CA TYR A 262 14.36 2.34 -14.47
C TYR A 262 15.66 2.14 -13.71
N TYR A 263 15.58 1.81 -12.42
CA TYR A 263 16.70 1.36 -11.61
C TYR A 263 17.04 -0.09 -11.95
N THR A 264 18.31 -0.43 -11.94
CA THR A 264 18.80 -1.79 -12.16
C THR A 264 18.60 -2.65 -10.90
N PRO A 265 18.58 -4.00 -11.02
CA PRO A 265 18.55 -4.88 -9.83
C PRO A 265 19.70 -4.59 -8.86
N GLN A 266 20.90 -4.28 -9.38
CA GLN A 266 22.09 -3.95 -8.57
C GLN A 266 21.89 -2.66 -7.75
N GLU A 267 21.24 -1.63 -8.32
CA GLU A 267 20.91 -0.42 -7.58
C GLU A 267 19.88 -0.69 -6.48
N PHE A 268 18.91 -1.59 -6.71
CA PHE A 268 17.99 -2.03 -5.66
C PHE A 268 18.71 -2.77 -4.55
N ASP A 269 19.66 -3.66 -4.88
CA ASP A 269 20.46 -4.38 -3.88
C ASP A 269 21.29 -3.40 -3.07
N GLU A 270 21.92 -2.39 -3.70
CA GLU A 270 22.67 -1.34 -3.02
C GLU A 270 21.79 -0.55 -2.04
N LEU A 271 20.64 -0.04 -2.51
CA LEU A 271 19.68 0.68 -1.66
C LEU A 271 19.19 -0.19 -0.49
N GLY A 272 18.91 -1.45 -0.76
CA GLY A 272 18.51 -2.42 0.26
C GLY A 272 19.58 -2.64 1.33
N ASN A 273 20.85 -2.75 0.94
CA ASN A 273 21.97 -2.92 1.86
C ASN A 273 22.22 -1.66 2.70
N ILE A 274 22.13 -0.47 2.09
CA ILE A 274 22.22 0.80 2.82
C ILE A 274 21.08 0.90 3.84
N ALA A 275 19.83 0.59 3.47
CA ALA A 275 18.72 0.62 4.41
C ALA A 275 18.93 -0.36 5.58
N LYS A 276 19.42 -1.57 5.32
CA LYS A 276 19.77 -2.52 6.39
C LYS A 276 20.85 -1.95 7.32
N SER A 277 21.90 -1.33 6.78
CA SER A 277 22.97 -0.72 7.58
C SER A 277 22.48 0.45 8.44
N LYS A 278 21.40 1.13 8.02
CA LYS A 278 20.72 2.18 8.82
C LYS A 278 19.87 1.60 9.96
N GLY A 279 19.73 0.27 10.07
CA GLY A 279 19.09 -0.42 11.18
C GLY A 279 17.59 -0.66 11.04
N PHE A 280 17.03 -0.71 9.80
CA PHE A 280 15.70 -1.27 9.62
C PHE A 280 15.68 -2.76 9.96
N LEU A 281 14.66 -3.23 10.67
CA LEU A 281 14.55 -4.66 11.05
C LEU A 281 14.36 -5.54 9.81
N LEU A 282 13.66 -5.03 8.81
CA LEU A 282 13.48 -5.69 7.53
C LEU A 282 13.51 -4.66 6.39
N VAL A 283 14.07 -5.08 5.26
CA VAL A 283 14.09 -4.30 4.02
C VAL A 283 13.75 -5.22 2.86
N SER A 284 12.73 -4.85 2.08
CA SER A 284 12.42 -5.47 0.79
C SER A 284 12.67 -4.47 -0.33
N SER A 285 13.68 -4.72 -1.15
CA SER A 285 14.13 -3.81 -2.20
C SER A 285 14.32 -4.59 -3.51
N SER A 286 13.44 -4.34 -4.49
CA SER A 286 13.56 -4.92 -5.83
C SER A 286 12.65 -4.18 -6.82
N PRO A 287 12.84 -4.35 -8.14
CA PRO A 287 12.01 -3.69 -9.16
C PRO A 287 10.50 -3.96 -9.02
N LEU A 288 10.12 -5.13 -8.58
CA LEU A 288 8.72 -5.53 -8.43
C LEU A 288 8.20 -5.45 -6.99
N THR A 289 9.01 -5.01 -6.03
CA THR A 289 8.57 -4.82 -4.64
C THR A 289 7.37 -3.85 -4.59
N ARG A 290 6.38 -4.22 -3.81
CA ARG A 290 5.19 -3.43 -3.45
C ARG A 290 4.93 -3.63 -1.96
N SER A 291 4.23 -2.71 -1.32
CA SER A 291 3.99 -2.75 0.13
C SER A 291 3.38 -4.06 0.63
N SER A 292 2.58 -4.74 -0.18
CA SER A 292 1.95 -6.01 0.19
C SER A 292 2.49 -7.25 -0.56
N TYR A 293 3.59 -7.07 -1.32
CA TYR A 293 4.20 -8.18 -2.04
C TYR A 293 4.97 -9.08 -1.07
N HIS A 294 4.63 -10.36 -0.98
CA HIS A 294 5.16 -11.33 0.00
C HIS A 294 4.97 -10.92 1.48
N ALA A 295 3.89 -10.20 1.80
CA ALA A 295 3.69 -9.63 3.13
C ALA A 295 3.67 -10.68 4.26
N ASP A 296 3.18 -11.89 4.01
CA ASP A 296 3.19 -13.00 4.96
C ASP A 296 4.59 -13.53 5.26
N GLU A 297 5.41 -13.73 4.22
CA GLU A 297 6.82 -14.14 4.35
C GLU A 297 7.64 -13.06 5.08
N ASP A 298 7.41 -11.80 4.74
CA ASP A 298 8.08 -10.66 5.34
C ASP A 298 7.65 -10.45 6.81
N PHE A 299 6.38 -10.65 7.13
CA PHE A 299 5.92 -10.59 8.52
C PHE A 299 6.55 -11.68 9.39
N ALA A 300 6.67 -12.90 8.87
CA ALA A 300 7.35 -13.99 9.59
C ALA A 300 8.82 -13.64 9.88
N LYS A 301 9.53 -13.05 8.91
CA LYS A 301 10.91 -12.57 9.12
C LYS A 301 10.98 -11.44 10.15
N LEU A 302 10.04 -10.49 10.13
CA LEU A 302 9.94 -9.40 11.12
C LEU A 302 9.78 -9.92 12.55
N GLN A 303 8.90 -10.91 12.75
CA GLN A 303 8.73 -11.55 14.06
C GLN A 303 10.03 -12.20 14.54
N GLN A 304 10.72 -12.94 13.66
CA GLN A 304 12.00 -13.56 13.97
C GLN A 304 13.08 -12.51 14.34
N SER A 305 13.16 -11.43 13.57
CA SER A 305 14.15 -10.37 13.82
C SER A 305 13.96 -9.70 15.18
N ARG A 306 12.70 -9.54 15.63
CA ARG A 306 12.41 -8.97 16.96
C ARG A 306 12.80 -9.91 18.10
N ILE A 307 12.62 -11.22 17.92
CA ILE A 307 13.04 -12.24 18.91
C ILE A 307 14.54 -12.24 19.08
N ASN A 308 15.30 -12.06 18.01
CA ASN A 308 16.77 -12.09 18.03
C ASN A 308 17.41 -10.83 18.65
N ILE A 309 16.66 -9.76 18.92
CA ILE A 309 17.14 -8.50 19.53
C ILE A 309 16.93 -8.50 21.05
N HIS A 310 16.06 -9.35 21.56
CA HIS A 310 15.77 -9.53 22.98
C HIS A 310 16.35 -10.83 23.52
#